data_a3d9b672c4537e5eab5985d040aeba0c
#
_entry.id   a3d9b672c4537e5eab5985d040aeba0c
#
_cell.length_a   1.000
_cell.length_b   1.000
_cell.length_c   1.000
_cell.angle_alpha   90.00
_cell.angle_beta   90.00
_cell.angle_gamma   90.00
#
_symmetry.space_group_name_H-M   'P 1'
#
loop_
_entity.id
_entity.type
_entity.pdbx_description
1 polymer ?
#
loop_
_entity_poly.entity_id
_entity_poly.type
_entity_poly.pdbx_seq_one_letter_code
_entity_poly.pdbx_strand_id
1 'polypeptide(L)'
;MAGDSRYAFYEFFCGGGMARQGLGRRWRCDFANDIDPAKLAAYTANFGADDLTTGDIARVTPGQLPGQADLAWASFPCQDLSLAGPRSGLKGERSGVFYQFWRLIEALNQEGRAPRLIGLENVTGLLSCSHGADFTALCQALDAGGYRFGALEIDARYFLPQSRPRL
;
A
#
# COMPACT_ATOMS: atom_id res chain seq x y z
N MET A 1 -18.31 -1.53 -21.42
CA MET A 1 -19.12 -2.45 -20.59
C MET A 1 -18.39 -2.57 -19.26
N ALA A 2 -18.90 -1.93 -18.20
CA ALA A 2 -18.40 -2.12 -16.83
C ALA A 2 -18.69 -3.59 -16.47
N GLY A 3 -17.65 -4.42 -16.42
CA GLY A 3 -17.77 -5.78 -15.95
C GLY A 3 -18.22 -5.76 -14.50
N ASP A 4 -19.02 -6.75 -14.12
CA ASP A 4 -19.53 -6.98 -12.78
C ASP A 4 -18.37 -7.20 -11.80
N SER A 5 -17.69 -6.09 -11.42
CA SER A 5 -16.58 -6.11 -10.48
C SER A 5 -17.15 -6.36 -9.08
N ARG A 6 -16.81 -7.52 -8.53
CA ARG A 6 -17.37 -8.04 -7.28
C ARG A 6 -16.77 -7.40 -6.04
N TYR A 7 -15.56 -6.83 -6.18
CA TYR A 7 -14.76 -6.27 -5.08
C TYR A 7 -14.18 -4.92 -5.49
N ALA A 8 -13.95 -4.05 -4.51
CA ALA A 8 -13.32 -2.75 -4.67
C ALA A 8 -11.94 -2.72 -3.99
N PHE A 9 -11.00 -1.94 -4.54
CA PHE A 9 -9.71 -1.75 -3.92
C PHE A 9 -9.15 -0.34 -4.10
N TYR A 10 -8.27 0.04 -3.16
CA TYR A 10 -7.39 1.19 -3.25
C TYR A 10 -5.96 0.72 -3.53
N GLU A 11 -5.24 1.38 -4.43
CA GLU A 11 -3.86 1.07 -4.79
C GLU A 11 -2.95 2.26 -4.46
N PHE A 12 -2.15 2.12 -3.42
CA PHE A 12 -1.17 3.13 -3.02
C PHE A 12 0.22 2.73 -3.55
N PHE A 13 1.00 3.74 -3.97
CA PHE A 13 2.27 3.53 -4.65
C PHE A 13 2.10 2.67 -5.89
N CYS A 14 1.08 2.99 -6.67
CA CYS A 14 0.55 2.13 -7.74
C CYS A 14 1.55 1.91 -8.89
N GLY A 15 2.56 2.76 -9.03
CA GLY A 15 3.51 2.67 -10.12
C GLY A 15 2.82 2.62 -11.48
N GLY A 16 3.11 1.59 -12.27
CA GLY A 16 2.45 1.32 -13.55
C GLY A 16 1.17 0.48 -13.44
N GLY A 17 0.64 0.23 -12.22
CA GLY A 17 -0.60 -0.51 -12.00
C GLY A 17 -0.43 -2.03 -11.98
N MET A 18 0.70 -2.53 -11.46
CA MET A 18 0.99 -3.97 -11.46
C MET A 18 0.03 -4.75 -10.54
N ALA A 19 -0.34 -4.22 -9.39
CA ALA A 19 -1.31 -4.86 -8.52
C ALA A 19 -2.70 -4.88 -9.17
N ARG A 20 -3.12 -3.78 -9.78
CA ARG A 20 -4.37 -3.70 -10.57
C ARG A 20 -4.40 -4.76 -11.68
N GLN A 21 -3.31 -4.90 -12.42
CA GLN A 21 -3.18 -5.92 -13.47
C GLN A 21 -3.31 -7.33 -12.92
N GLY A 22 -2.67 -7.62 -11.77
CA GLY A 22 -2.70 -8.93 -11.13
C GLY A 22 -4.06 -9.27 -10.52
N LEU A 23 -4.76 -8.32 -9.94
CA LEU A 23 -6.10 -8.49 -9.37
C LEU A 23 -7.15 -8.80 -10.46
N GLY A 24 -6.98 -8.20 -11.63
CA GLY A 24 -7.83 -8.48 -12.79
C GLY A 24 -9.27 -7.92 -12.67
N ARG A 25 -10.13 -8.34 -13.61
CA ARG A 25 -11.46 -7.73 -13.83
C ARG A 25 -12.49 -7.91 -12.70
N ARG A 26 -12.23 -8.78 -11.75
CA ARG A 26 -13.13 -8.97 -10.59
C ARG A 26 -12.99 -7.86 -9.55
N TRP A 27 -11.93 -7.06 -9.67
CA TRP A 27 -11.62 -5.97 -8.77
C TRP A 27 -11.76 -4.63 -9.49
N ARG A 28 -12.49 -3.71 -8.90
CA ARG A 28 -12.61 -2.33 -9.35
C ARG A 28 -11.63 -1.49 -8.55
N CYS A 29 -10.76 -0.76 -9.22
CA CYS A 29 -9.95 0.26 -8.58
C CYS A 29 -10.83 1.48 -8.33
N ASP A 30 -10.95 1.89 -7.08
CA ASP A 30 -11.70 3.09 -6.69
C ASP A 30 -10.76 4.26 -6.36
N PHE A 31 -9.48 3.98 -6.15
CA PHE A 31 -8.46 4.98 -5.88
C PHE A 31 -7.07 4.40 -6.21
N ALA A 32 -6.26 5.18 -6.91
CA ALA A 32 -4.84 4.89 -7.13
C ALA A 32 -3.99 6.13 -6.87
N ASN A 33 -2.78 5.96 -6.32
CA ASN A 33 -1.87 7.06 -6.03
C ASN A 33 -0.41 6.67 -6.25
N ASP A 34 0.33 7.55 -6.90
CA ASP A 34 1.80 7.54 -6.96
C ASP A 34 2.32 8.97 -7.15
N ILE A 35 3.60 9.20 -6.83
CA ILE A 35 4.27 10.48 -6.97
C ILE A 35 5.09 10.58 -8.27
N ASP A 36 5.45 9.45 -8.88
CA ASP A 36 6.37 9.39 -10.01
C ASP A 36 5.64 9.60 -11.36
N PRO A 37 5.88 10.73 -12.06
CA PRO A 37 5.17 11.02 -13.31
C PRO A 37 5.42 10.00 -14.43
N ALA A 38 6.61 9.38 -14.48
CA ALA A 38 6.93 8.39 -15.51
C ALA A 38 6.12 7.10 -15.32
N LYS A 39 5.97 6.66 -14.05
CA LYS A 39 5.14 5.52 -13.71
C LYS A 39 3.66 5.81 -13.96
N LEU A 40 3.21 7.01 -13.61
CA LEU A 40 1.83 7.45 -13.83
C LEU A 40 1.47 7.54 -15.31
N ALA A 41 2.40 7.88 -16.18
CA ALA A 41 2.18 7.84 -17.63
C ALA A 41 1.89 6.40 -18.09
N ALA A 42 2.61 5.40 -17.59
CA ALA A 42 2.36 4.00 -17.88
C ALA A 42 1.02 3.52 -17.30
N TYR A 43 0.69 3.94 -16.05
CA TYR A 43 -0.60 3.64 -15.43
C TYR A 43 -1.76 4.17 -16.28
N THR A 44 -1.70 5.46 -16.64
CA THR A 44 -2.74 6.12 -17.43
C THR A 44 -2.93 5.50 -18.81
N ALA A 45 -1.84 5.10 -19.46
CA ALA A 45 -1.90 4.43 -20.76
C ALA A 45 -2.63 3.08 -20.70
N ASN A 46 -2.56 2.36 -19.58
CA ASN A 46 -3.17 1.04 -19.41
C ASN A 46 -4.58 1.08 -18.82
N PHE A 47 -4.85 2.03 -17.93
CA PHE A 47 -6.05 2.01 -17.08
C PHE A 47 -6.88 3.30 -17.11
N GLY A 48 -6.38 4.35 -17.76
CA GLY A 48 -6.99 5.68 -17.67
C GLY A 48 -6.55 6.44 -16.42
N ALA A 49 -7.17 7.58 -16.18
CA ALA A 49 -6.82 8.49 -15.10
C ALA A 49 -7.98 8.79 -14.12
N ASP A 50 -9.14 8.17 -14.32
CA ASP A 50 -10.38 8.53 -13.60
C ASP A 50 -10.27 8.26 -12.09
N ASP A 51 -9.55 7.23 -11.70
CA ASP A 51 -9.31 6.79 -10.31
C ASP A 51 -7.91 7.19 -9.80
N LEU A 52 -7.12 7.95 -10.60
CA LEU A 52 -5.73 8.25 -10.33
C LEU A 52 -5.54 9.62 -9.65
N THR A 53 -4.92 9.61 -8.48
CA THR A 53 -4.47 10.81 -7.76
C THR A 53 -2.95 10.91 -7.83
N THR A 54 -2.47 11.94 -8.51
CA THR A 54 -1.02 12.20 -8.65
C THR A 54 -0.49 12.98 -7.46
N GLY A 55 0.62 12.56 -6.88
CA GLY A 55 1.35 13.32 -5.88
C GLY A 55 1.71 12.54 -4.62
N ASP A 56 2.26 13.27 -3.67
CA ASP A 56 2.72 12.74 -2.39
C ASP A 56 1.53 12.23 -1.56
N ILE A 57 1.63 10.97 -1.11
CA ILE A 57 0.64 10.34 -0.22
C ILE A 57 0.41 11.13 1.06
N ALA A 58 1.39 11.89 1.54
CA ALA A 58 1.24 12.75 2.70
C ALA A 58 0.14 13.81 2.53
N ARG A 59 -0.19 14.17 1.29
CA ARG A 59 -1.25 15.13 0.93
C ARG A 59 -2.60 14.48 0.66
N VAL A 60 -2.66 13.16 0.56
CA VAL A 60 -3.92 12.42 0.37
C VAL A 60 -4.74 12.52 1.65
N THR A 61 -6.03 12.78 1.50
CA THR A 61 -6.99 12.87 2.62
C THR A 61 -7.98 11.70 2.58
N PRO A 62 -8.56 11.28 3.70
CA PRO A 62 -9.57 10.21 3.72
C PRO A 62 -10.77 10.52 2.82
N GLY A 63 -11.14 11.78 2.66
CA GLY A 63 -12.23 12.20 1.77
C GLY A 63 -12.00 11.95 0.28
N GLN A 64 -10.76 11.69 -0.13
CA GLN A 64 -10.41 11.31 -1.51
C GLN A 64 -10.55 9.81 -1.77
N LEU A 65 -10.74 8.99 -0.72
CA LEU A 65 -10.94 7.55 -0.83
C LEU A 65 -12.46 7.25 -0.82
N PRO A 66 -13.06 6.92 -1.96
CA PRO A 66 -14.52 6.81 -2.06
C PRO A 66 -15.04 5.49 -1.48
N GLY A 67 -16.17 5.55 -0.78
CA GLY A 67 -16.87 4.37 -0.29
C GLY A 67 -16.08 3.56 0.73
N GLN A 68 -16.24 2.24 0.66
CA GLN A 68 -15.49 1.25 1.44
C GLN A 68 -14.90 0.21 0.49
N ALA A 69 -13.59 0.15 0.41
CA ALA A 69 -12.90 -0.88 -0.37
C ALA A 69 -12.81 -2.20 0.41
N ASP A 70 -12.77 -3.32 -0.32
CA ASP A 70 -12.47 -4.63 0.26
C ASP A 70 -10.98 -4.80 0.55
N LEU A 71 -10.11 -4.18 -0.27
CA LEU A 71 -8.66 -4.29 -0.17
C LEU A 71 -8.00 -2.90 -0.26
N ALA A 72 -7.02 -2.62 0.60
CA ALA A 72 -6.01 -1.59 0.38
C ALA A 72 -4.69 -2.28 0.06
N TRP A 73 -4.14 -1.99 -1.11
CA TRP A 73 -2.83 -2.46 -1.55
C TRP A 73 -1.80 -1.34 -1.46
N ALA A 74 -0.61 -1.61 -0.91
CA ALA A 74 0.48 -0.65 -0.83
C ALA A 74 1.84 -1.31 -1.11
N SER A 75 2.50 -0.87 -2.20
CA SER A 75 3.86 -1.28 -2.58
C SER A 75 4.85 -0.15 -2.27
N PHE A 76 5.09 0.12 -1.00
CA PHE A 76 5.87 1.27 -0.54
C PHE A 76 7.38 0.99 -0.56
N PRO A 77 8.24 2.04 -0.78
CA PRO A 77 9.69 1.88 -0.79
C PRO A 77 10.25 1.51 0.60
N CYS A 78 11.22 0.59 0.63
CA CYS A 78 11.83 0.08 1.88
C CYS A 78 12.60 1.15 2.67
N GLN A 79 13.13 2.18 1.98
CA GLN A 79 14.00 3.19 2.59
C GLN A 79 13.29 4.15 3.54
N ASP A 80 11.95 4.19 3.51
CA ASP A 80 11.13 5.17 4.21
C ASP A 80 10.33 4.60 5.39
N LEU A 81 10.69 3.42 5.88
CA LEU A 81 10.19 2.89 7.15
C LEU A 81 10.90 3.50 8.37
N SER A 82 11.94 4.35 8.16
CA SER A 82 12.76 4.82 9.24
C SER A 82 11.92 5.45 10.36
N LEU A 83 11.87 4.74 11.45
CA LEU A 83 11.55 5.29 12.75
C LEU A 83 12.47 6.50 12.95
N ALA A 84 11.93 7.72 13.02
CA ALA A 84 12.68 8.91 13.37
C ALA A 84 13.56 8.58 14.58
N GLY A 85 14.85 8.75 14.41
CA GLY A 85 16.00 8.46 15.24
C GLY A 85 15.86 8.02 16.68
N PRO A 86 16.92 7.45 17.25
CA PRO A 86 16.92 6.92 18.61
C PRO A 86 16.69 8.05 19.61
N ARG A 87 15.57 8.04 20.34
CA ARG A 87 15.28 8.86 21.54
C ARG A 87 14.17 9.90 21.51
N SER A 88 13.29 9.97 20.56
CA SER A 88 12.03 10.68 20.81
C SER A 88 11.01 9.66 21.35
N GLY A 89 10.75 9.73 22.68
CA GLY A 89 9.72 8.89 23.31
C GLY A 89 8.38 8.99 22.59
N LEU A 90 7.32 8.32 23.05
CA LEU A 90 5.97 8.13 22.51
C LEU A 90 5.31 9.28 21.67
N LYS A 91 6.04 10.39 21.41
CA LYS A 91 5.66 11.56 20.61
C LYS A 91 6.55 11.80 19.38
N GLY A 92 7.46 10.87 19.02
CA GLY A 92 8.24 10.99 17.78
C GLY A 92 7.32 10.86 16.57
N GLU A 93 7.31 11.87 15.69
CA GLU A 93 6.55 11.85 14.46
C GLU A 93 6.96 10.61 13.65
N ARG A 94 6.01 9.72 13.42
CA ARG A 94 6.14 8.58 12.51
C ARG A 94 6.08 9.13 11.09
N SER A 95 7.22 9.55 10.55
CA SER A 95 7.32 10.31 9.29
C SER A 95 7.52 9.44 8.05
N GLY A 96 7.72 8.13 8.21
CA GLY A 96 7.95 7.21 7.09
C GLY A 96 6.72 7.06 6.18
N VAL A 97 6.97 6.75 4.91
CA VAL A 97 5.94 6.62 3.87
C VAL A 97 4.87 5.58 4.24
N PHE A 98 5.25 4.50 4.92
CA PHE A 98 4.31 3.53 5.48
C PHE A 98 3.32 4.20 6.44
N TYR A 99 3.78 5.10 7.31
CA TYR A 99 2.90 5.76 8.27
C TYR A 99 1.98 6.79 7.61
N GLN A 100 2.35 7.34 6.45
CA GLN A 100 1.45 8.17 5.67
C GLN A 100 0.30 7.36 5.05
N PHE A 101 0.57 6.13 4.63
CA PHE A 101 -0.46 5.17 4.26
C PHE A 101 -1.30 4.77 5.48
N TRP A 102 -0.64 4.40 6.58
CA TRP A 102 -1.30 3.88 7.77
C TRP A 102 -2.28 4.88 8.41
N ARG A 103 -1.94 6.17 8.46
CA ARG A 103 -2.88 7.21 8.94
C ARG A 103 -4.17 7.27 8.14
N LEU A 104 -4.13 6.96 6.84
CA LEU A 104 -5.34 6.88 6.01
C LEU A 104 -6.19 5.69 6.44
N ILE A 105 -5.57 4.52 6.67
CA ILE A 105 -6.28 3.32 7.15
C ILE A 105 -6.90 3.59 8.53
N GLU A 106 -6.16 4.20 9.45
CA GLU A 106 -6.69 4.58 10.78
C GLU A 106 -7.89 5.54 10.67
N ALA A 107 -7.80 6.54 9.80
CA ALA A 107 -8.90 7.48 9.58
C ALA A 107 -10.13 6.78 8.98
N LEU A 108 -9.95 5.90 7.98
CA LEU A 108 -11.03 5.08 7.43
C LEU A 108 -11.65 4.16 8.49
N ASN A 109 -10.84 3.63 9.41
CA ASN A 109 -11.34 2.82 10.52
C ASN A 109 -12.22 3.64 11.49
N GLN A 110 -11.79 4.86 11.81
CA GLN A 110 -12.59 5.79 12.63
C GLN A 110 -13.92 6.17 11.97
N GLU A 111 -13.95 6.23 10.62
CA GLU A 111 -15.15 6.47 9.84
C GLU A 111 -16.03 5.20 9.62
N GLY A 112 -15.63 4.04 10.14
CA GLY A 112 -16.34 2.77 10.01
C GLY A 112 -16.29 2.16 8.60
N ARG A 113 -15.33 2.57 7.76
CA ARG A 113 -15.16 2.10 6.37
C ARG A 113 -13.75 1.60 6.04
N ALA A 114 -13.03 1.11 7.05
CA ALA A 114 -11.72 0.50 6.83
C ALA A 114 -11.80 -0.68 5.83
N PRO A 115 -10.80 -0.84 4.97
CA PRO A 115 -10.69 -2.01 4.11
C PRO A 115 -10.65 -3.31 4.94
N ARG A 116 -11.32 -4.35 4.47
CA ARG A 116 -11.33 -5.66 5.14
C ARG A 116 -9.99 -6.37 5.04
N LEU A 117 -9.26 -6.11 3.96
CA LEU A 117 -7.95 -6.70 3.66
C LEU A 117 -6.92 -5.59 3.44
N ILE A 118 -5.69 -5.85 3.88
CA ILE A 118 -4.53 -5.02 3.56
C ILE A 118 -3.48 -5.93 2.92
N GLY A 119 -3.03 -5.56 1.71
CA GLY A 119 -1.89 -6.17 1.03
C GLY A 119 -0.70 -5.21 1.07
N LEU A 120 0.40 -5.63 1.67
CA LEU A 120 1.63 -4.86 1.71
C LEU A 120 2.70 -5.60 0.90
N GLU A 121 3.36 -4.92 -0.02
CA GLU A 121 4.45 -5.50 -0.81
C GLU A 121 5.74 -4.73 -0.54
N ASN A 122 6.81 -5.48 -0.32
CA ASN A 122 8.14 -4.89 -0.12
C ASN A 122 9.25 -5.86 -0.58
N VAL A 123 10.49 -5.41 -0.51
CA VAL A 123 11.66 -6.27 -0.69
C VAL A 123 11.90 -7.12 0.57
N THR A 124 12.47 -8.32 0.40
CA THR A 124 12.77 -9.21 1.54
C THR A 124 13.73 -8.61 2.56
N GLY A 125 14.55 -7.62 2.14
CA GLY A 125 15.40 -6.85 3.03
C GLY A 125 14.68 -6.14 4.18
N LEU A 126 13.37 -5.92 4.07
CA LEU A 126 12.54 -5.38 5.15
C LEU A 126 12.63 -6.22 6.44
N LEU A 127 12.76 -7.54 6.31
CA LEU A 127 12.85 -8.45 7.47
C LEU A 127 14.11 -8.21 8.32
N SER A 128 15.19 -7.72 7.70
CA SER A 128 16.48 -7.50 8.37
C SER A 128 16.84 -6.02 8.53
N CYS A 129 16.11 -5.13 7.90
CA CYS A 129 16.35 -3.69 8.00
C CYS A 129 16.24 -3.23 9.46
N SER A 130 17.17 -2.36 9.89
CA SER A 130 17.23 -1.89 11.28
C SER A 130 17.21 -3.03 12.31
N HIS A 131 17.89 -4.14 12.01
CA HIS A 131 17.88 -5.36 12.85
C HIS A 131 16.47 -5.91 13.10
N GLY A 132 15.55 -5.80 12.13
CA GLY A 132 14.17 -6.28 12.21
C GLY A 132 13.19 -5.32 12.90
N ALA A 133 13.67 -4.15 13.37
CA ALA A 133 12.84 -3.20 14.07
C ALA A 133 11.73 -2.62 13.18
N ASP A 134 12.02 -2.38 11.90
CA ASP A 134 11.06 -1.82 10.95
C ASP A 134 9.92 -2.81 10.65
N PHE A 135 10.23 -4.08 10.46
CA PHE A 135 9.22 -5.13 10.29
C PHE A 135 8.37 -5.31 11.56
N THR A 136 9.01 -5.27 12.73
CA THR A 136 8.30 -5.34 14.02
C THR A 136 7.34 -4.16 14.18
N ALA A 137 7.75 -2.95 13.85
CA ALA A 137 6.90 -1.76 13.93
C ALA A 137 5.69 -1.83 12.99
N LEU A 138 5.89 -2.37 11.77
CA LEU A 138 4.80 -2.63 10.82
C LEU A 138 3.81 -3.64 11.41
N CYS A 139 4.27 -4.77 11.94
CA CYS A 139 3.42 -5.76 12.58
C CYS A 139 2.63 -5.18 13.76
N GLN A 140 3.27 -4.35 14.59
CA GLN A 140 2.61 -3.67 15.71
C GLN A 140 1.53 -2.70 15.24
N ALA A 141 1.75 -1.98 14.13
CA ALA A 141 0.73 -1.09 13.56
C ALA A 141 -0.49 -1.88 13.08
N LEU A 142 -0.29 -3.00 12.38
CA LEU A 142 -1.37 -3.88 11.93
C LEU A 142 -2.18 -4.45 13.11
N ASP A 143 -1.50 -4.94 14.14
CA ASP A 143 -2.14 -5.48 15.34
C ASP A 143 -2.95 -4.41 16.09
N ALA A 144 -2.38 -3.23 16.29
CA ALA A 144 -3.06 -2.10 16.92
C ALA A 144 -4.29 -1.63 16.11
N GLY A 145 -4.26 -1.76 14.77
CA GLY A 145 -5.40 -1.52 13.88
C GLY A 145 -6.43 -2.63 13.84
N GLY A 146 -6.25 -3.70 14.61
CA GLY A 146 -7.18 -4.83 14.68
C GLY A 146 -7.06 -5.85 13.53
N TYR A 147 -6.00 -5.78 12.73
CA TYR A 147 -5.76 -6.73 11.64
C TYR A 147 -4.99 -7.97 12.12
N ARG A 148 -5.44 -9.13 11.71
CA ARG A 148 -4.63 -10.36 11.79
C ARG A 148 -3.75 -10.43 10.54
N PHE A 149 -2.49 -10.77 10.70
CA PHE A 149 -1.53 -10.75 9.60
C PHE A 149 -0.67 -12.00 9.56
N GLY A 150 -0.07 -12.24 8.40
CA GLY A 150 0.99 -13.21 8.14
C GLY A 150 1.88 -12.65 7.06
N ALA A 151 3.12 -13.10 6.99
CA ALA A 151 4.08 -12.71 5.96
C ALA A 151 4.40 -13.90 5.07
N LEU A 152 4.56 -13.63 3.75
CA LEU A 152 4.95 -14.60 2.75
C LEU A 152 6.15 -14.07 1.98
N GLU A 153 7.19 -14.86 1.85
CA GLU A 153 8.27 -14.59 0.90
C GLU A 153 7.97 -15.32 -0.40
N ILE A 154 7.83 -14.56 -1.49
CA ILE A 154 7.52 -15.08 -2.81
C ILE A 154 8.57 -14.59 -3.81
N ASP A 155 9.20 -15.50 -4.56
CA ASP A 155 10.05 -15.14 -5.67
C ASP A 155 9.28 -15.29 -7.00
N ALA A 156 9.32 -14.25 -7.82
CA ALA A 156 8.68 -14.25 -9.14
C ALA A 156 9.17 -15.38 -10.05
N ARG A 157 10.36 -15.97 -9.79
CA ARG A 157 10.93 -17.10 -10.54
C ARG A 157 10.00 -18.33 -10.61
N TYR A 158 9.12 -18.47 -9.63
CA TYR A 158 8.13 -19.56 -9.62
C TYR A 158 7.00 -19.37 -10.64
N PHE A 159 6.90 -18.17 -11.22
CA PHE A 159 5.83 -17.78 -12.13
C PHE A 159 6.36 -17.22 -13.47
N LEU A 160 7.54 -16.60 -13.45
CA LEU A 160 8.12 -15.86 -14.57
C LEU A 160 9.64 -16.15 -14.65
N PRO A 161 10.27 -16.03 -15.85
CA PRO A 161 11.72 -16.16 -16.00
C PRO A 161 12.50 -14.95 -15.43
N GLN A 162 12.19 -14.58 -14.19
CA GLN A 162 12.78 -13.45 -13.48
C GLN A 162 12.92 -13.76 -11.99
N SER A 163 14.13 -13.70 -11.46
CA SER A 163 14.32 -13.77 -10.00
C SER A 163 14.01 -12.41 -9.38
N ARG A 164 12.97 -12.37 -8.56
CA ARG A 164 12.50 -11.16 -7.88
C ARG A 164 11.82 -11.55 -6.57
N PRO A 165 12.61 -11.83 -5.50
CA PRO A 165 12.03 -12.14 -4.19
C PRO A 165 11.33 -10.93 -3.59
N ARG A 166 10.16 -11.15 -3.00
CA ARG A 166 9.32 -10.14 -2.35
C ARG A 166 8.70 -10.69 -1.06
N LEU A 167 8.46 -9.78 -0.15
CA LEU A 167 7.71 -9.99 1.08
C LEU A 167 6.33 -9.38 0.93
#